data_241f2def5a1a641304d82dd372dc219f
#
_entry.id   241f2def5a1a641304d82dd372dc219f
#
_cell.length_a   1.000
_cell.length_b   1.000
_cell.length_c   1.000
_cell.angle_alpha   90.00
_cell.angle_beta   90.00
_cell.angle_gamma   90.00
#
_symmetry.space_group_name_H-M   'P 1'
#
loop_
_entity.id
_entity.type
_entity.pdbx_description
1 polymer ?
#
loop_
_entity_poly.entity_id
_entity_poly.type
_entity_poly.pdbx_seq_one_letter_code
_entity_poly.pdbx_strand_id
1 'polypeptide(L)'
;RDRFMLLKIFAAIGAGGSVLHTLIAGQTGNALETTGILLLRFLEYFFGAHIAYVLVMLLSTELFIRKSKPQEKPSKFWLWHLHAVADLLCFYARADVSITGTELIPKDTRYLMVANHRSLADPVVMVHKMPKEELTFVSKPGNLKIPIIGKVMHKCGCLPLDRENNREALKTVKAATEYIDKDYASVVIYPEGTRSKQEDMLPFHAGSFKIAQ
;
A
#
# COMPACT_ATOMS: atom_id res chain seq x y z
N ARG A 1 -3.88 13.51 -5.17
CA ARG A 1 -2.85 12.61 -5.76
C ARG A 1 -3.38 12.04 -7.07
N ASP A 2 -2.51 11.95 -8.10
CA ASP A 2 -2.88 11.33 -9.38
C ASP A 2 -2.99 9.81 -9.20
N ARG A 3 -4.20 9.27 -9.43
CA ARG A 3 -4.42 7.83 -9.42
C ARG A 3 -3.72 7.18 -10.62
N PHE A 4 -3.25 5.97 -10.43
CA PHE A 4 -2.55 5.19 -11.46
C PHE A 4 -1.27 5.85 -12.00
N MET A 5 -0.63 6.72 -11.22
CA MET A 5 0.56 7.43 -11.64
C MET A 5 1.70 6.47 -12.09
N LEU A 6 1.96 5.38 -11.35
CA LEU A 6 2.95 4.38 -11.76
C LEU A 6 2.58 3.74 -13.09
N LEU A 7 1.30 3.40 -13.32
CA LEU A 7 0.84 2.83 -14.58
C LEU A 7 1.10 3.79 -15.76
N LYS A 8 0.81 5.08 -15.55
CA LYS A 8 1.08 6.12 -16.56
C LYS A 8 2.58 6.26 -16.86
N ILE A 9 3.41 6.22 -15.83
CA ILE A 9 4.87 6.24 -15.98
C ILE A 9 5.34 5.02 -16.79
N PHE A 10 4.88 3.82 -16.46
CA PHE A 10 5.26 2.62 -17.18
C PHE A 10 4.76 2.63 -18.64
N ALA A 11 3.54 3.14 -18.87
CA ALA A 11 3.03 3.32 -20.23
C ALA A 11 3.85 4.34 -21.04
N ALA A 12 4.26 5.45 -20.41
CA ALA A 12 5.11 6.45 -21.04
C ALA A 12 6.51 5.90 -21.37
N ILE A 13 7.11 5.11 -20.49
CA ILE A 13 8.38 4.41 -20.73
C ILE A 13 8.20 3.41 -21.88
N GLY A 14 7.10 2.65 -21.90
CA GLY A 14 6.76 1.73 -22.97
C GLY A 14 6.68 2.44 -24.33
N ALA A 15 5.90 3.52 -24.39
CA ALA A 15 5.71 4.29 -25.61
C ALA A 15 7.01 4.96 -26.09
N GLY A 16 7.68 5.71 -25.21
CA GLY A 16 8.93 6.42 -25.56
C GLY A 16 10.05 5.47 -25.93
N GLY A 17 10.23 4.39 -25.14
CA GLY A 17 11.25 3.37 -25.40
C GLY A 17 11.02 2.64 -26.73
N SER A 18 9.76 2.30 -27.04
CA SER A 18 9.45 1.62 -28.31
C SER A 18 9.78 2.47 -29.53
N VAL A 19 9.39 3.73 -29.52
CA VAL A 19 9.66 4.68 -30.60
C VAL A 19 11.17 4.90 -30.78
N LEU A 20 11.84 5.23 -29.66
CA LEU A 20 13.30 5.50 -29.71
C LEU A 20 14.09 4.29 -30.19
N HIS A 21 13.78 3.09 -29.67
CA HIS A 21 14.45 1.86 -30.07
C HIS A 21 14.24 1.58 -31.57
N THR A 22 13.00 1.68 -32.06
CA THR A 22 12.67 1.42 -33.47
C THR A 22 13.40 2.39 -34.42
N LEU A 23 13.49 3.68 -34.01
CA LEU A 23 14.23 4.69 -34.79
C LEU A 23 15.73 4.42 -34.80
N ILE A 24 16.35 4.13 -33.65
CA ILE A 24 17.80 3.87 -33.55
C ILE A 24 18.18 2.59 -34.29
N ALA A 25 17.38 1.55 -34.21
CA ALA A 25 17.63 0.27 -34.84
C ALA A 25 17.34 0.28 -36.35
N GLY A 26 16.77 1.36 -36.89
CA GLY A 26 16.38 1.45 -38.30
C GLY A 26 15.33 0.39 -38.70
N GLN A 27 14.57 -0.12 -37.74
CA GLN A 27 13.58 -1.19 -37.95
C GLN A 27 12.28 -0.61 -38.52
N THR A 28 12.33 -0.17 -39.77
CA THR A 28 11.16 0.32 -40.51
C THR A 28 10.88 -0.60 -41.69
N GLY A 29 9.65 -0.98 -41.85
CA GLY A 29 9.14 -1.78 -42.97
C GLY A 29 7.86 -1.16 -43.53
N ASN A 30 6.96 -1.99 -44.03
CA ASN A 30 5.61 -1.53 -44.34
C ASN A 30 4.84 -1.17 -43.05
N ALA A 31 3.69 -0.51 -43.20
CA ALA A 31 2.93 -0.01 -42.03
C ALA A 31 2.56 -1.11 -41.00
N LEU A 32 2.24 -2.33 -41.47
CA LEU A 32 1.87 -3.44 -40.61
C LEU A 32 3.09 -3.97 -39.83
N GLU A 33 4.21 -4.14 -40.47
CA GLU A 33 5.47 -4.57 -39.85
C GLU A 33 5.95 -3.58 -38.81
N THR A 34 5.98 -2.30 -39.16
CA THR A 34 6.38 -1.22 -38.24
C THR A 34 5.45 -1.16 -37.01
N THR A 35 4.13 -1.29 -37.20
CA THR A 35 3.17 -1.32 -36.10
C THR A 35 3.41 -2.53 -35.17
N GLY A 36 3.66 -3.71 -35.76
CA GLY A 36 3.97 -4.92 -35.00
C GLY A 36 5.25 -4.76 -34.17
N ILE A 37 6.30 -4.18 -34.75
CA ILE A 37 7.56 -3.90 -34.05
C ILE A 37 7.32 -2.94 -32.88
N LEU A 38 6.63 -1.83 -33.13
CA LEU A 38 6.32 -0.84 -32.08
C LEU A 38 5.53 -1.45 -30.91
N LEU A 39 4.56 -2.31 -31.21
CA LEU A 39 3.76 -2.99 -30.18
C LEU A 39 4.63 -3.94 -29.35
N LEU A 40 5.46 -4.76 -29.98
CA LEU A 40 6.36 -5.67 -29.27
C LEU A 40 7.33 -4.90 -28.36
N ARG A 41 7.96 -3.84 -28.89
CA ARG A 41 8.86 -2.98 -28.12
C ARG A 41 8.13 -2.26 -26.97
N PHE A 42 6.90 -1.81 -27.21
CA PHE A 42 6.09 -1.25 -26.14
C PHE A 42 5.91 -2.24 -24.99
N LEU A 43 5.54 -3.48 -25.29
CA LEU A 43 5.36 -4.51 -24.27
C LEU A 43 6.67 -4.82 -23.53
N GLU A 44 7.80 -4.93 -24.24
CA GLU A 44 9.11 -5.14 -23.63
C GLU A 44 9.47 -4.04 -22.63
N TYR A 45 9.39 -2.78 -23.03
CA TYR A 45 9.72 -1.64 -22.16
C TYR A 45 8.70 -1.45 -21.05
N PHE A 46 7.43 -1.67 -21.32
CA PHE A 46 6.36 -1.57 -20.34
C PHE A 46 6.55 -2.61 -19.21
N PHE A 47 6.73 -3.87 -19.54
CA PHE A 47 6.94 -4.92 -18.52
C PHE A 47 8.35 -4.83 -17.91
N GLY A 48 9.35 -4.45 -18.70
CA GLY A 48 10.70 -4.17 -18.21
C GLY A 48 10.70 -3.09 -17.11
N ALA A 49 9.93 -2.02 -17.29
CA ALA A 49 9.78 -0.96 -16.29
C ALA A 49 9.13 -1.46 -14.99
N HIS A 50 8.13 -2.36 -15.06
CA HIS A 50 7.55 -2.98 -13.88
C HIS A 50 8.57 -3.83 -13.12
N ILE A 51 9.33 -4.67 -13.84
CA ILE A 51 10.37 -5.50 -13.22
C ILE A 51 11.45 -4.62 -12.59
N ALA A 52 11.92 -3.60 -13.31
CA ALA A 52 12.92 -2.67 -12.80
C ALA A 52 12.43 -1.94 -11.53
N TYR A 53 11.18 -1.48 -11.52
CA TYR A 53 10.57 -0.86 -10.35
C TYR A 53 10.57 -1.82 -9.15
N VAL A 54 10.12 -3.06 -9.35
CA VAL A 54 10.12 -4.07 -8.29
C VAL A 54 11.54 -4.29 -7.77
N LEU A 55 12.53 -4.49 -8.64
CA LEU A 55 13.92 -4.69 -8.24
C LEU A 55 14.49 -3.49 -7.46
N VAL A 56 14.23 -2.27 -7.91
CA VAL A 56 14.64 -1.05 -7.21
C VAL A 56 13.98 -0.97 -5.84
N MET A 57 12.70 -1.31 -5.73
CA MET A 57 12.00 -1.34 -4.45
C MET A 57 12.57 -2.42 -3.53
N LEU A 58 12.88 -3.62 -4.04
CA LEU A 58 13.54 -4.68 -3.30
C LEU A 58 14.89 -4.24 -2.74
N LEU A 59 15.76 -3.72 -3.60
CA LEU A 59 17.08 -3.23 -3.22
C LEU A 59 16.98 -2.08 -2.21
N SER A 60 16.08 -1.13 -2.42
CA SER A 60 15.90 -0.01 -1.50
C SER A 60 15.41 -0.46 -0.12
N THR A 61 14.52 -1.46 -0.03
CA THR A 61 14.11 -2.00 1.27
C THR A 61 15.26 -2.70 1.98
N GLU A 62 16.12 -3.44 1.26
CA GLU A 62 17.27 -4.12 1.86
C GLU A 62 18.36 -3.14 2.32
N LEU A 63 18.67 -2.13 1.52
CA LEU A 63 19.77 -1.20 1.78
C LEU A 63 19.41 -0.13 2.83
N PHE A 64 18.18 0.40 2.78
CA PHE A 64 17.81 1.58 3.55
C PHE A 64 16.88 1.32 4.75
N ILE A 65 16.23 0.15 4.83
CA ILE A 65 15.31 -0.13 5.93
C ILE A 65 15.92 -1.07 6.95
N ARG A 66 16.19 -0.52 8.16
CA ARG A 66 16.61 -1.28 9.33
C ARG A 66 15.50 -1.26 10.37
N LYS A 67 14.82 -2.40 10.57
CA LYS A 67 13.72 -2.54 11.55
C LYS A 67 14.17 -2.35 13.02
N SER A 68 15.46 -2.47 13.30
CA SER A 68 16.00 -2.22 14.63
C SER A 68 15.91 -0.75 15.06
N LYS A 69 15.76 0.17 14.11
CA LYS A 69 15.54 1.58 14.42
C LYS A 69 14.04 1.82 14.62
N PRO A 70 13.62 2.37 15.78
CA PRO A 70 12.24 2.77 15.99
C PRO A 70 11.74 3.69 14.89
N GLN A 71 10.50 3.52 14.48
CA GLN A 71 9.84 4.41 13.53
C GLN A 71 8.93 5.34 14.33
N GLU A 72 9.35 6.59 14.52
CA GLU A 72 8.59 7.56 15.31
C GLU A 72 7.30 8.01 14.61
N LYS A 73 7.37 8.14 13.28
CA LYS A 73 6.21 8.53 12.44
C LYS A 73 6.28 7.84 11.09
N PRO A 74 5.12 7.64 10.42
CA PRO A 74 5.07 7.08 9.08
C PRO A 74 5.90 7.89 8.08
N SER A 75 6.62 7.20 7.20
CA SER A 75 7.41 7.84 6.14
C SER A 75 6.52 8.20 4.98
N LYS A 76 6.41 9.50 4.64
CA LYS A 76 5.63 9.98 3.49
C LYS A 76 6.06 9.36 2.17
N PHE A 77 7.36 9.10 1.98
CA PHE A 77 7.88 8.43 0.81
C PHE A 77 7.34 7.00 0.69
N TRP A 78 7.38 6.20 1.76
CA TRP A 78 6.88 4.83 1.74
C TRP A 78 5.35 4.74 1.69
N LEU A 79 4.65 5.67 2.34
CA LEU A 79 3.19 5.79 2.19
C LEU A 79 2.80 6.10 0.75
N TRP A 80 3.50 6.99 0.09
CA TRP A 80 3.28 7.28 -1.33
C TRP A 80 3.42 6.03 -2.21
N HIS A 81 4.49 5.24 -1.99
CA HIS A 81 4.69 3.97 -2.70
C HIS A 81 3.60 2.94 -2.38
N LEU A 82 3.19 2.84 -1.10
CA LEU A 82 2.11 1.96 -0.68
C LEU A 82 0.81 2.28 -1.45
N HIS A 83 0.45 3.56 -1.54
CA HIS A 83 -0.70 4.00 -2.31
C HIS A 83 -0.56 3.70 -3.81
N ALA A 84 0.61 3.95 -4.39
CA ALA A 84 0.84 3.72 -5.81
C ALA A 84 0.79 2.23 -6.17
N VAL A 85 1.31 1.37 -5.30
CA VAL A 85 1.20 -0.09 -5.45
C VAL A 85 -0.23 -0.56 -5.24
N ALA A 86 -0.96 -0.01 -4.27
CA ALA A 86 -2.38 -0.34 -4.06
C ALA A 86 -3.22 0.03 -5.31
N ASP A 87 -2.95 1.17 -5.94
CA ASP A 87 -3.60 1.58 -7.19
C ASP A 87 -3.32 0.57 -8.32
N LEU A 88 -2.06 0.11 -8.47
CA LEU A 88 -1.70 -0.91 -9.47
C LEU A 88 -2.38 -2.26 -9.19
N LEU A 89 -2.37 -2.71 -7.94
CA LEU A 89 -3.00 -3.98 -7.56
C LEU A 89 -4.50 -3.95 -7.84
N CYS A 90 -5.20 -2.87 -7.47
CA CYS A 90 -6.63 -2.71 -7.76
C CYS A 90 -6.90 -2.64 -9.27
N PHE A 91 -6.03 -1.99 -10.05
CA PHE A 91 -6.15 -1.93 -11.50
C PHE A 91 -6.03 -3.31 -12.14
N TYR A 92 -4.96 -4.07 -11.83
CA TYR A 92 -4.74 -5.38 -12.42
C TYR A 92 -5.74 -6.43 -11.93
N ALA A 93 -6.20 -6.32 -10.69
CA ALA A 93 -7.27 -7.14 -10.15
C ALA A 93 -8.66 -6.77 -10.73
N ARG A 94 -8.75 -5.71 -11.55
CA ARG A 94 -10.03 -5.14 -12.02
C ARG A 94 -11.03 -4.93 -10.88
N ALA A 95 -10.51 -4.48 -9.72
CA ALA A 95 -11.33 -4.29 -8.54
C ALA A 95 -12.26 -3.09 -8.75
N ASP A 96 -13.54 -3.39 -8.89
CA ASP A 96 -14.61 -2.37 -8.86
C ASP A 96 -15.02 -2.15 -7.39
N VAL A 97 -14.59 -1.01 -6.85
CA VAL A 97 -14.82 -0.65 -5.45
C VAL A 97 -15.58 0.66 -5.39
N SER A 98 -16.76 0.62 -4.85
CA SER A 98 -17.52 1.82 -4.44
C SER A 98 -17.29 2.11 -2.96
N ILE A 99 -17.28 3.39 -2.62
CA ILE A 99 -17.22 3.86 -1.24
C ILE A 99 -18.29 4.92 -1.02
N THR A 100 -19.02 4.81 0.06
CA THR A 100 -20.07 5.75 0.48
C THR A 100 -19.77 6.26 1.88
N GLY A 101 -20.33 7.41 2.26
CA GLY A 101 -20.15 7.96 3.61
C GLY A 101 -18.79 8.64 3.84
N THR A 102 -17.99 8.89 2.80
CA THR A 102 -16.70 9.58 2.94
C THR A 102 -16.83 11.01 3.47
N GLU A 103 -18.00 11.62 3.32
CA GLU A 103 -18.35 12.93 3.86
C GLU A 103 -18.43 12.95 5.39
N LEU A 104 -18.61 11.77 6.01
CA LEU A 104 -18.67 11.58 7.47
C LEU A 104 -17.28 11.44 8.10
N ILE A 105 -16.25 11.25 7.29
CA ILE A 105 -14.87 11.13 7.79
C ILE A 105 -14.43 12.48 8.35
N PRO A 106 -13.88 12.51 9.58
CA PRO A 106 -13.35 13.75 10.16
C PRO A 106 -12.33 14.40 9.22
N LYS A 107 -12.45 15.71 9.03
CA LYS A 107 -11.51 16.49 8.24
C LYS A 107 -10.55 17.19 9.19
N ASP A 108 -9.34 17.39 8.72
CA ASP A 108 -8.30 18.15 9.43
C ASP A 108 -7.94 17.57 10.83
N THR A 109 -8.18 16.28 11.03
CA THR A 109 -7.76 15.55 12.24
C THR A 109 -7.45 14.08 11.92
N ARG A 110 -6.68 13.43 12.76
CA ARG A 110 -6.47 11.99 12.71
C ARG A 110 -7.50 11.28 13.59
N TYR A 111 -7.77 10.04 13.28
CA TYR A 111 -8.81 9.27 13.92
C TYR A 111 -8.47 7.77 14.01
N LEU A 112 -9.15 7.09 14.91
CA LEU A 112 -9.17 5.64 14.94
C LEU A 112 -10.27 5.13 13.99
N MET A 113 -9.87 4.39 12.97
CA MET A 113 -10.78 3.70 12.08
C MET A 113 -10.94 2.26 12.53
N VAL A 114 -12.16 1.88 12.82
CA VAL A 114 -12.54 0.51 13.20
C VAL A 114 -13.26 -0.12 12.01
N ALA A 115 -12.78 -1.26 11.52
CA ALA A 115 -13.35 -1.94 10.38
C ALA A 115 -13.46 -3.45 10.63
N ASN A 116 -14.46 -4.09 10.05
CA ASN A 116 -14.53 -5.54 9.95
C ASN A 116 -13.48 -6.08 8.98
N HIS A 117 -13.04 -7.33 9.16
CA HIS A 117 -11.96 -7.92 8.37
C HIS A 117 -12.43 -9.17 7.64
N ARG A 118 -12.52 -9.09 6.32
CA ARG A 118 -12.97 -10.20 5.47
C ARG A 118 -11.90 -10.72 4.52
N SER A 119 -10.99 -9.87 4.08
CA SER A 119 -10.03 -10.20 3.03
C SER A 119 -8.62 -9.70 3.36
N LEU A 120 -7.63 -10.35 2.78
CA LEU A 120 -6.25 -9.79 2.71
C LEU A 120 -6.21 -8.50 1.90
N ALA A 121 -7.20 -8.29 1.01
CA ALA A 121 -7.29 -7.10 0.18
C ALA A 121 -7.85 -5.87 0.92
N ASP A 122 -8.49 -6.04 2.11
CA ASP A 122 -9.12 -4.91 2.81
C ASP A 122 -8.18 -3.72 3.03
N PRO A 123 -6.93 -3.91 3.53
CA PRO A 123 -6.01 -2.79 3.68
C PRO A 123 -5.62 -2.15 2.34
N VAL A 124 -5.47 -2.96 1.28
CA VAL A 124 -5.12 -2.48 -0.07
C VAL A 124 -6.23 -1.62 -0.64
N VAL A 125 -7.47 -2.09 -0.51
CA VAL A 125 -8.67 -1.38 -0.98
C VAL A 125 -8.86 -0.07 -0.20
N MET A 126 -8.69 -0.08 1.12
CA MET A 126 -8.72 1.15 1.93
C MET A 126 -7.70 2.17 1.46
N VAL A 127 -6.44 1.77 1.34
CA VAL A 127 -5.36 2.65 0.88
C VAL A 127 -5.66 3.19 -0.52
N HIS A 128 -6.18 2.36 -1.44
CA HIS A 128 -6.56 2.78 -2.79
C HIS A 128 -7.69 3.82 -2.77
N LYS A 129 -8.74 3.61 -1.98
CA LYS A 129 -9.94 4.46 -1.99
C LYS A 129 -9.82 5.70 -1.12
N MET A 130 -8.91 5.71 -0.15
CA MET A 130 -8.70 6.81 0.78
C MET A 130 -7.32 7.47 0.58
N PRO A 131 -6.99 7.99 -0.63
CA PRO A 131 -5.63 8.44 -0.96
C PRO A 131 -5.21 9.74 -0.27
N LYS A 132 -6.14 10.46 0.34
CA LYS A 132 -5.84 11.67 1.12
C LYS A 132 -5.55 11.36 2.57
N GLU A 133 -5.91 10.17 3.01
CA GLU A 133 -5.72 9.73 4.39
C GLU A 133 -4.33 9.10 4.55
N GLU A 134 -3.60 9.53 5.54
CA GLU A 134 -2.35 8.87 5.96
C GLU A 134 -2.73 7.73 6.91
N LEU A 135 -3.09 6.58 6.32
CA LEU A 135 -3.52 5.41 7.08
C LEU A 135 -2.34 4.55 7.50
N THR A 136 -2.32 4.16 8.77
CA THR A 136 -1.48 3.09 9.28
C THR A 136 -2.34 1.98 9.88
N PHE A 137 -1.79 0.78 10.00
CA PHE A 137 -2.56 -0.39 10.37
C PHE A 137 -2.00 -1.07 11.60
N VAL A 138 -2.89 -1.44 12.52
CA VAL A 138 -2.56 -2.39 13.58
C VAL A 138 -2.57 -3.80 12.98
N SER A 139 -1.48 -4.53 13.12
CA SER A 139 -1.27 -5.81 12.44
C SER A 139 -0.68 -6.88 13.35
N LYS A 140 -0.83 -8.16 12.99
CA LYS A 140 -0.16 -9.26 13.71
C LYS A 140 1.36 -9.12 13.60
N PRO A 141 2.13 -9.39 14.67
CA PRO A 141 3.60 -9.30 14.63
C PRO A 141 4.23 -10.14 13.51
N GLY A 142 3.62 -11.29 13.17
CA GLY A 142 4.06 -12.15 12.09
C GLY A 142 4.09 -11.46 10.71
N ASN A 143 3.18 -10.54 10.44
CA ASN A 143 3.12 -9.81 9.17
C ASN A 143 4.34 -8.91 8.98
N LEU A 144 4.85 -8.31 10.05
CA LEU A 144 6.06 -7.48 9.99
C LEU A 144 7.34 -8.32 9.81
N LYS A 145 7.26 -9.67 9.93
CA LYS A 145 8.38 -10.59 9.66
C LYS A 145 8.47 -11.00 8.19
N ILE A 146 7.40 -10.77 7.40
CA ILE A 146 7.40 -11.10 5.97
C ILE A 146 8.53 -10.31 5.28
N PRO A 147 9.40 -10.99 4.50
CA PRO A 147 10.45 -10.30 3.75
C PRO A 147 9.88 -9.15 2.91
N ILE A 148 10.59 -8.04 2.82
CA ILE A 148 10.22 -6.85 2.06
C ILE A 148 8.94 -6.18 2.59
N ILE A 149 7.79 -6.87 2.52
CA ILE A 149 6.49 -6.35 2.97
C ILE A 149 6.57 -5.84 4.41
N GLY A 150 7.12 -6.63 5.32
CA GLY A 150 7.28 -6.22 6.71
C GLY A 150 8.21 -5.02 6.92
N LYS A 151 9.19 -4.80 6.03
CA LYS A 151 10.03 -3.59 6.04
C LYS A 151 9.25 -2.37 5.57
N VAL A 152 8.47 -2.51 4.50
CA VAL A 152 7.58 -1.44 4.01
C VAL A 152 6.53 -1.11 5.05
N MET A 153 5.86 -2.12 5.62
CA MET A 153 4.89 -1.93 6.71
C MET A 153 5.49 -1.15 7.88
N HIS A 154 6.71 -1.51 8.30
CA HIS A 154 7.42 -0.79 9.36
C HIS A 154 7.61 0.70 9.00
N LYS A 155 8.04 1.01 7.77
CA LYS A 155 8.22 2.40 7.30
C LYS A 155 6.91 3.16 7.11
N CYS A 156 5.82 2.45 6.81
CA CYS A 156 4.46 3.01 6.77
C CYS A 156 3.85 3.18 8.17
N GLY A 157 4.59 2.87 9.24
CA GLY A 157 4.14 3.05 10.61
C GLY A 157 3.20 1.95 11.11
N CYS A 158 3.10 0.80 10.42
CA CYS A 158 2.26 -0.30 10.90
C CYS A 158 2.71 -0.79 12.27
N LEU A 159 1.75 -0.93 13.18
CA LEU A 159 1.97 -1.24 14.59
C LEU A 159 1.71 -2.72 14.87
N PRO A 160 2.69 -3.46 15.42
CA PRO A 160 2.50 -4.87 15.77
C PRO A 160 1.65 -4.98 17.04
N LEU A 161 0.54 -5.71 17.00
CA LEU A 161 -0.27 -6.02 18.16
C LEU A 161 -0.10 -7.48 18.54
N ASP A 162 0.68 -7.73 19.60
CA ASP A 162 0.78 -9.03 20.24
C ASP A 162 -0.29 -9.13 21.33
N ARG A 163 -1.29 -9.99 21.11
CA ARG A 163 -2.44 -10.16 22.01
C ARG A 163 -2.16 -11.08 23.17
N GLU A 164 -1.12 -11.91 23.05
CA GLU A 164 -0.70 -12.83 24.09
C GLU A 164 0.20 -12.15 25.12
N ASN A 165 0.77 -10.99 24.74
CA ASN A 165 1.63 -10.21 25.60
C ASN A 165 1.02 -8.83 25.92
N ASN A 166 0.38 -8.73 27.07
CA ASN A 166 -0.31 -7.52 27.53
C ASN A 166 0.61 -6.29 27.56
N ARG A 167 1.89 -6.46 27.89
CA ARG A 167 2.87 -5.37 27.96
C ARG A 167 3.18 -4.81 26.58
N GLU A 168 3.38 -5.69 25.60
CA GLU A 168 3.63 -5.27 24.21
C GLU A 168 2.35 -4.71 23.57
N ALA A 169 1.19 -5.29 23.87
CA ALA A 169 -0.09 -4.74 23.44
C ALA A 169 -0.31 -3.31 23.94
N LEU A 170 0.04 -3.01 25.21
CA LEU A 170 -0.05 -1.67 25.76
C LEU A 170 0.88 -0.67 25.07
N LYS A 171 2.09 -1.07 24.70
CA LYS A 171 3.00 -0.23 23.90
C LYS A 171 2.40 0.11 22.54
N THR A 172 1.76 -0.86 21.90
CA THR A 172 1.09 -0.66 20.62
C THR A 172 -0.07 0.31 20.72
N VAL A 173 -0.91 0.17 21.77
CA VAL A 173 -2.00 1.10 22.06
C VAL A 173 -1.44 2.52 22.23
N LYS A 174 -0.43 2.69 23.08
CA LYS A 174 0.20 4.00 23.30
C LYS A 174 0.76 4.60 22.00
N ALA A 175 1.47 3.82 21.19
CA ALA A 175 2.00 4.29 19.92
C ALA A 175 0.89 4.69 18.93
N ALA A 176 -0.23 3.96 18.92
CA ALA A 176 -1.39 4.28 18.09
C ALA A 176 -2.05 5.60 18.53
N THR A 177 -2.24 5.79 19.84
CA THR A 177 -2.75 7.06 20.40
C THR A 177 -1.82 8.21 20.06
N GLU A 178 -0.49 8.04 20.25
CA GLU A 178 0.48 9.07 19.89
C GLU A 178 0.45 9.45 18.40
N TYR A 179 0.16 8.51 17.50
CA TYR A 179 0.05 8.83 16.06
C TYR A 179 -1.15 9.73 15.76
N ILE A 180 -2.25 9.52 16.48
CA ILE A 180 -3.46 10.35 16.35
C ILE A 180 -3.23 11.72 16.98
N ASP A 181 -2.77 11.78 18.24
CA ASP A 181 -2.57 13.00 19.01
C ASP A 181 -1.55 13.96 18.38
N LYS A 182 -0.49 13.41 17.80
CA LYS A 182 0.58 14.18 17.13
C LYS A 182 0.30 14.47 15.65
N ASP A 183 -0.91 14.17 15.18
CA ASP A 183 -1.32 14.36 13.77
C ASP A 183 -0.41 13.65 12.75
N TYR A 184 0.13 12.46 13.12
CA TYR A 184 1.04 11.72 12.25
C TYR A 184 0.30 10.84 11.25
N ALA A 185 -0.73 10.10 11.70
CA ALA A 185 -1.53 9.22 10.86
C ALA A 185 -2.83 8.81 11.56
N SER A 186 -3.86 8.52 10.77
CA SER A 186 -5.04 7.79 11.24
C SER A 186 -4.73 6.32 11.38
N VAL A 187 -5.23 5.70 12.43
CA VAL A 187 -4.93 4.30 12.77
C VAL A 187 -6.10 3.40 12.43
N VAL A 188 -5.87 2.37 11.63
CA VAL A 188 -6.86 1.37 11.27
C VAL A 188 -6.68 0.12 12.11
N ILE A 189 -7.77 -0.35 12.72
CA ILE A 189 -7.79 -1.60 13.46
C ILE A 189 -8.95 -2.50 13.02
N TYR A 190 -8.66 -3.80 12.95
CA TYR A 190 -9.65 -4.85 12.72
C TYR A 190 -9.91 -5.57 14.07
N PRO A 191 -10.95 -5.18 14.82
CA PRO A 191 -11.14 -5.67 16.19
C PRO A 191 -11.53 -7.14 16.27
N GLU A 192 -11.96 -7.75 15.18
CA GLU A 192 -12.17 -9.20 15.06
C GLU A 192 -10.87 -10.00 15.23
N GLY A 193 -9.74 -9.39 14.91
CA GLY A 193 -8.42 -9.95 15.05
C GLY A 193 -8.07 -11.08 14.12
N THR A 194 -8.97 -11.53 13.34
CA THR A 194 -8.81 -12.46 12.23
C THR A 194 -9.85 -12.15 11.15
N ARG A 195 -9.70 -12.75 9.98
CA ARG A 195 -10.67 -12.56 8.89
C ARG A 195 -11.89 -13.44 9.12
N SER A 196 -13.09 -12.84 9.03
CA SER A 196 -14.31 -13.62 8.95
C SER A 196 -14.38 -14.34 7.60
N LYS A 197 -14.64 -15.65 7.65
CA LYS A 197 -14.92 -16.47 6.47
C LYS A 197 -16.42 -16.60 6.22
N GLN A 198 -17.23 -16.09 7.14
CA GLN A 198 -18.69 -16.10 7.10
C GLN A 198 -19.20 -14.73 6.68
N GLU A 199 -20.48 -14.61 6.37
CA GLU A 199 -21.12 -13.33 6.05
C GLU A 199 -21.18 -12.41 7.29
N ASP A 200 -21.34 -12.98 8.46
CA ASP A 200 -21.41 -12.24 9.70
C ASP A 200 -20.03 -11.78 10.20
N MET A 201 -20.04 -10.67 10.91
CA MET A 201 -18.85 -10.19 11.64
C MET A 201 -18.53 -11.10 12.82
N LEU A 202 -17.26 -11.30 13.07
CA LEU A 202 -16.80 -11.99 14.28
C LEU A 202 -16.91 -11.05 15.50
N PRO A 203 -17.00 -11.61 16.73
CA PRO A 203 -16.99 -10.82 17.94
C PRO A 203 -15.76 -9.90 18.02
N PHE A 204 -15.98 -8.67 18.44
CA PHE A 204 -14.92 -7.68 18.59
C PHE A 204 -14.21 -7.85 19.93
N HIS A 205 -12.89 -7.79 19.90
CA HIS A 205 -12.07 -7.79 21.10
C HIS A 205 -12.10 -6.41 21.78
N ALA A 206 -12.63 -6.34 23.00
CA ALA A 206 -12.76 -5.09 23.75
C ALA A 206 -11.42 -4.32 23.90
N GLY A 207 -10.29 -5.03 24.01
CA GLY A 207 -8.96 -4.43 24.08
C GLY A 207 -8.58 -3.60 22.86
N SER A 208 -9.23 -3.81 21.71
CA SER A 208 -9.00 -3.04 20.49
C SER A 208 -9.43 -1.58 20.61
N PHE A 209 -10.36 -1.27 21.51
CA PHE A 209 -10.90 0.07 21.70
C PHE A 209 -10.13 0.91 22.73
N LYS A 210 -9.11 0.34 23.39
CA LYS A 210 -8.26 1.10 24.31
C LYS A 210 -7.47 2.22 23.66
N ILE A 211 -7.36 2.22 22.33
CA ILE A 211 -6.73 3.32 21.55
C ILE A 211 -7.60 4.58 21.57
N ALA A 212 -8.93 4.42 21.77
CA ALA A 212 -9.88 5.52 21.79
C ALA A 212 -10.15 6.07 23.20
N GLN A 213 -9.51 5.55 24.22
CA GLN A 213 -9.59 5.97 25.62
C GLN A 213 -8.39 6.82 26.02
#